data_be695be1fb762ece9f9a2f4b49fe106a
#
_entry.id   be695be1fb762ece9f9a2f4b49fe106a
#
_cell.length_a   1.000
_cell.length_b   1.000
_cell.length_c   1.000
_cell.angle_alpha   90.00
_cell.angle_beta   90.00
_cell.angle_gamma   90.00
#
_symmetry.space_group_name_H-M   'P 1'
#
loop_
_entity.id
_entity.type
_entity.pdbx_description
1 polymer ?
#
loop_
_entity_poly.entity_id
_entity_poly.type
_entity_poly.pdbx_seq_one_letter_code
_entity_poly.pdbx_strand_id
1 'polypeptide(L)'
;MPETVSASFQGAAAAFHGSLGNLWILLGVAIAVVYIVLGILYESFIHPITILSGLPSAGFGALLTLYLFKMDLSIYAFVGLIMLIGIVKKNAIMQIDFALDAERDGMSADEAIYQGCLVRFRPIMMTTMCALLGAVPIAIGYGAGGEARQPLGLVVVGGLLFSQLVTLYLTPVVYTYLAKLTKKKTVAVVAKSAEPLPA
;
A
#
# COMPACT_ATOMS: atom_id res chain seq x y z
N MET A 1 -6.07 -42.27 -13.86
CA MET A 1 -7.31 -42.57 -13.09
C MET A 1 -8.44 -42.62 -14.09
N PRO A 2 -9.39 -43.56 -13.97
CA PRO A 2 -10.54 -43.62 -14.89
C PRO A 2 -11.35 -42.32 -14.75
N GLU A 3 -11.86 -41.79 -15.86
CA GLU A 3 -12.59 -40.51 -15.97
C GLU A 3 -13.90 -40.46 -15.14
N THR A 4 -14.29 -41.56 -14.51
CA THR A 4 -15.49 -41.69 -13.68
C THR A 4 -15.27 -41.39 -12.19
N VAL A 5 -14.03 -41.14 -11.76
CA VAL A 5 -13.73 -40.86 -10.35
C VAL A 5 -13.41 -39.39 -10.16
N SER A 6 -14.36 -38.61 -9.65
CA SER A 6 -14.15 -37.23 -9.22
C SER A 6 -13.73 -37.20 -7.75
N ALA A 7 -12.52 -36.73 -7.45
CA ALA A 7 -12.08 -36.49 -6.09
C ALA A 7 -12.56 -35.09 -5.65
N SER A 8 -13.41 -35.05 -4.63
CA SER A 8 -13.83 -33.80 -3.99
C SER A 8 -13.25 -33.70 -2.58
N PHE A 9 -12.71 -32.55 -2.22
CA PHE A 9 -12.30 -32.30 -0.84
C PHE A 9 -13.54 -32.10 0.04
N GLN A 10 -13.62 -32.79 1.17
CA GLN A 10 -14.70 -32.66 2.14
C GLN A 10 -14.16 -32.17 3.49
N GLY A 11 -15.02 -31.50 4.28
CA GLY A 11 -14.68 -31.02 5.61
C GLY A 11 -13.74 -29.80 5.61
N ALA A 12 -12.75 -29.78 6.50
CA ALA A 12 -11.83 -28.66 6.68
C ALA A 12 -11.02 -28.30 5.41
N ALA A 13 -10.68 -29.27 4.58
CA ALA A 13 -9.95 -29.06 3.33
C ALA A 13 -10.82 -28.32 2.28
N ALA A 14 -12.10 -28.65 2.17
CA ALA A 14 -13.03 -27.93 1.29
C ALA A 14 -13.25 -26.49 1.75
N ALA A 15 -13.40 -26.26 3.07
CA ALA A 15 -13.51 -24.95 3.66
C ALA A 15 -12.24 -24.10 3.43
N PHE A 16 -11.06 -24.70 3.53
CA PHE A 16 -9.78 -24.05 3.28
C PHE A 16 -9.64 -23.59 1.82
N HIS A 17 -9.94 -24.46 0.86
CA HIS A 17 -9.92 -24.11 -0.57
C HIS A 17 -10.94 -23.03 -0.93
N GLY A 18 -12.14 -23.09 -0.37
CA GLY A 18 -13.17 -22.06 -0.54
C GLY A 18 -12.74 -20.70 0.04
N SER A 19 -12.06 -20.71 1.20
CA SER A 19 -11.53 -19.50 1.83
C SER A 19 -10.45 -18.83 0.99
N LEU A 20 -9.51 -19.58 0.41
CA LEU A 20 -8.43 -19.02 -0.38
C LEU A 20 -8.93 -18.25 -1.61
N GLY A 21 -9.97 -18.76 -2.30
CA GLY A 21 -10.60 -18.07 -3.42
C GLY A 21 -11.19 -16.70 -3.01
N ASN A 22 -11.83 -16.65 -1.86
CA ASN A 22 -12.46 -15.44 -1.34
C ASN A 22 -11.45 -14.39 -0.83
N LEU A 23 -10.24 -14.79 -0.43
CA LEU A 23 -9.21 -13.87 0.08
C LEU A 23 -8.71 -12.89 -0.98
N TRP A 24 -8.63 -13.28 -2.24
CA TRP A 24 -8.28 -12.37 -3.34
C TRP A 24 -9.35 -11.30 -3.56
N ILE A 25 -10.61 -11.69 -3.45
CA ILE A 25 -11.75 -10.75 -3.52
C ILE A 25 -11.68 -9.78 -2.34
N LEU A 26 -11.43 -10.31 -1.13
CA LEU A 26 -11.31 -9.49 0.08
C LEU A 26 -10.16 -8.48 -0.02
N LEU A 27 -9.00 -8.89 -0.56
CA LEU A 27 -7.87 -8.00 -0.82
C LEU A 27 -8.25 -6.89 -1.82
N GLY A 28 -8.94 -7.25 -2.91
CA GLY A 28 -9.43 -6.29 -3.90
C GLY A 28 -10.42 -5.30 -3.30
N VAL A 29 -11.36 -5.78 -2.50
CA VAL A 29 -12.33 -4.93 -1.79
C VAL A 29 -11.61 -4.01 -0.79
N ALA A 30 -10.62 -4.49 -0.04
CA ALA A 30 -9.84 -3.67 0.88
C ALA A 30 -9.14 -2.52 0.15
N ILE A 31 -8.53 -2.78 -1.00
CA ILE A 31 -7.88 -1.74 -1.82
C ILE A 31 -8.91 -0.74 -2.36
N ALA A 32 -10.07 -1.22 -2.84
CA ALA A 32 -11.15 -0.37 -3.35
C ALA A 32 -11.71 0.55 -2.27
N VAL A 33 -11.96 0.02 -1.07
CA VAL A 33 -12.44 0.82 0.09
C VAL A 33 -11.42 1.90 0.45
N VAL A 34 -10.13 1.54 0.53
CA VAL A 34 -9.07 2.51 0.82
C VAL A 34 -9.04 3.60 -0.27
N TYR A 35 -9.17 3.24 -1.54
CA TYR A 35 -9.22 4.22 -2.65
C TYR A 35 -10.40 5.19 -2.52
N ILE A 36 -11.60 4.68 -2.23
CA ILE A 36 -12.80 5.50 -2.05
C ILE A 36 -12.65 6.45 -0.86
N VAL A 37 -12.20 5.93 0.29
CA VAL A 37 -12.00 6.74 1.49
C VAL A 37 -10.99 7.86 1.26
N LEU A 38 -9.86 7.55 0.60
CA LEU A 38 -8.86 8.56 0.25
C LEU A 38 -9.40 9.56 -0.79
N GLY A 39 -10.20 9.11 -1.76
CA GLY A 39 -10.84 9.98 -2.74
C GLY A 39 -11.77 11.00 -2.10
N ILE A 40 -12.55 10.56 -1.12
CA ILE A 40 -13.43 11.44 -0.33
C ILE A 40 -12.62 12.41 0.54
N LEU A 41 -11.57 11.89 1.20
CA LEU A 41 -10.73 12.69 2.11
C LEU A 41 -9.99 13.83 1.39
N TYR A 42 -9.47 13.56 0.20
CA TYR A 42 -8.65 14.53 -0.56
C TYR A 42 -9.44 15.29 -1.64
N GLU A 43 -10.73 15.00 -1.80
CA GLU A 43 -11.57 15.59 -2.86
C GLU A 43 -10.90 15.53 -4.25
N SER A 44 -10.07 14.51 -4.47
CA SER A 44 -9.26 14.34 -5.67
C SER A 44 -9.09 12.87 -6.01
N PHE A 45 -9.10 12.53 -7.30
CA PHE A 45 -8.84 11.18 -7.79
C PHE A 45 -7.34 10.87 -7.99
N ILE A 46 -6.50 11.91 -7.98
CA ILE A 46 -5.06 11.80 -8.29
C ILE A 46 -4.26 11.45 -7.05
N HIS A 47 -4.53 12.09 -5.92
CA HIS A 47 -3.81 11.84 -4.67
C HIS A 47 -3.97 10.41 -4.15
N PRO A 48 -5.15 9.77 -4.20
CA PRO A 48 -5.28 8.35 -3.86
C PRO A 48 -4.41 7.44 -4.72
N ILE A 49 -4.27 7.72 -6.02
CA ILE A 49 -3.41 6.93 -6.92
C ILE A 49 -1.94 7.06 -6.51
N THR A 50 -1.48 8.26 -6.17
CA THR A 50 -0.12 8.50 -5.65
C THR A 50 0.14 7.66 -4.39
N ILE A 51 -0.80 7.69 -3.45
CA ILE A 51 -0.71 6.92 -2.20
C ILE A 51 -0.71 5.42 -2.49
N LEU A 52 -1.56 4.96 -3.43
CA LEU A 52 -1.68 3.54 -3.79
C LEU A 52 -0.48 3.02 -4.59
N SER A 53 0.28 3.88 -5.25
CA SER A 53 1.45 3.48 -6.05
C SER A 53 2.54 2.75 -5.25
N GLY A 54 2.58 2.95 -3.93
CA GLY A 54 3.47 2.23 -3.03
C GLY A 54 3.02 0.79 -2.68
N LEU A 55 1.76 0.39 -2.98
CA LEU A 55 1.26 -0.96 -2.65
C LEU A 55 1.96 -2.09 -3.41
N PRO A 56 2.18 -2.00 -4.73
CA PRO A 56 2.85 -3.07 -5.46
C PRO A 56 4.24 -3.38 -4.89
N SER A 57 4.96 -2.36 -4.41
CA SER A 57 6.29 -2.57 -3.80
C SER A 57 6.19 -3.30 -2.46
N ALA A 58 5.20 -2.98 -1.64
CA ALA A 58 4.96 -3.67 -0.39
C ALA A 58 4.56 -5.13 -0.60
N GLY A 59 3.66 -5.38 -1.56
CA GLY A 59 3.26 -6.73 -1.97
C GLY A 59 4.44 -7.56 -2.48
N PHE A 60 5.27 -6.97 -3.34
CA PHE A 60 6.48 -7.62 -3.83
C PHE A 60 7.44 -7.98 -2.69
N GLY A 61 7.71 -7.04 -1.77
CA GLY A 61 8.57 -7.29 -0.60
C GLY A 61 8.04 -8.41 0.30
N ALA A 62 6.73 -8.45 0.51
CA ALA A 62 6.07 -9.50 1.30
C ALA A 62 6.19 -10.88 0.63
N LEU A 63 5.89 -10.97 -0.66
CA LEU A 63 5.98 -12.23 -1.42
C LEU A 63 7.43 -12.70 -1.55
N LEU A 64 8.37 -11.78 -1.79
CA LEU A 64 9.79 -12.09 -1.83
C LEU A 64 10.27 -12.69 -0.52
N THR A 65 9.83 -12.14 0.61
CA THR A 65 10.21 -12.65 1.94
C THR A 65 9.64 -14.04 2.18
N LEU A 66 8.36 -14.30 1.84
CA LEU A 66 7.78 -15.63 1.92
C LEU A 66 8.55 -16.64 1.06
N TYR A 67 8.94 -16.24 -0.15
CA TYR A 67 9.72 -17.09 -1.07
C TYR A 67 11.09 -17.43 -0.50
N LEU A 68 11.82 -16.45 0.06
CA LEU A 68 13.14 -16.65 0.66
C LEU A 68 13.10 -17.59 1.87
N PHE A 69 12.05 -17.51 2.69
CA PHE A 69 11.86 -18.38 3.85
C PHE A 69 11.13 -19.69 3.53
N LYS A 70 10.80 -19.93 2.24
CA LYS A 70 10.10 -21.13 1.76
C LYS A 70 8.78 -21.39 2.50
N MET A 71 8.07 -20.32 2.81
CA MET A 71 6.77 -20.39 3.48
C MET A 71 5.65 -20.30 2.46
N ASP A 72 4.60 -21.10 2.68
CA ASP A 72 3.42 -21.11 1.82
C ASP A 72 2.53 -19.89 2.04
N LEU A 73 1.79 -19.51 0.99
CA LEU A 73 0.81 -18.42 1.04
C LEU A 73 -0.44 -18.89 1.80
N SER A 74 -0.36 -18.91 3.12
CA SER A 74 -1.43 -19.31 4.04
C SER A 74 -2.44 -18.18 4.28
N ILE A 75 -3.56 -18.50 4.94
CA ILE A 75 -4.55 -17.51 5.39
C ILE A 75 -3.87 -16.42 6.25
N TYR A 76 -2.93 -16.80 7.11
CA TYR A 76 -2.17 -15.86 7.95
C TYR A 76 -1.30 -14.91 7.12
N ALA A 77 -0.72 -15.39 6.02
CA ALA A 77 0.03 -14.54 5.09
C ALA A 77 -0.88 -13.49 4.42
N PHE A 78 -2.10 -13.85 4.02
CA PHE A 78 -3.08 -12.89 3.49
C PHE A 78 -3.51 -11.85 4.52
N VAL A 79 -3.76 -12.26 5.77
CA VAL A 79 -4.05 -11.32 6.87
C VAL A 79 -2.87 -10.36 7.06
N GLY A 80 -1.63 -10.87 6.99
CA GLY A 80 -0.42 -10.07 7.01
C GLY A 80 -0.36 -9.06 5.86
N LEU A 81 -0.75 -9.44 4.63
CA LEU A 81 -0.82 -8.54 3.48
C LEU A 81 -1.84 -7.41 3.69
N ILE A 82 -3.04 -7.72 4.20
CA ILE A 82 -4.06 -6.71 4.49
C ILE A 82 -3.58 -5.73 5.58
N MET A 83 -2.95 -6.25 6.64
CA MET A 83 -2.37 -5.43 7.69
C MET A 83 -1.23 -4.55 7.18
N LEU A 84 -0.37 -5.08 6.31
CA LEU A 84 0.71 -4.36 5.66
C LEU A 84 0.20 -3.19 4.81
N ILE A 85 -0.91 -3.37 4.07
CA ILE A 85 -1.57 -2.31 3.32
C ILE A 85 -1.89 -1.12 4.25
N GLY A 86 -2.47 -1.37 5.41
CA GLY A 86 -2.81 -0.32 6.37
C GLY A 86 -1.60 0.46 6.87
N ILE A 87 -0.51 -0.25 7.23
CA ILE A 87 0.69 0.38 7.78
C ILE A 87 1.44 1.20 6.71
N VAL A 88 1.61 0.65 5.51
CA VAL A 88 2.30 1.33 4.41
C VAL A 88 1.55 2.59 3.97
N LYS A 89 0.21 2.52 3.91
CA LYS A 89 -0.64 3.68 3.57
C LYS A 89 -0.47 4.84 4.53
N LYS A 90 -0.41 4.57 5.82
CA LYS A 90 -0.22 5.60 6.85
C LYS A 90 1.02 6.46 6.56
N ASN A 91 2.13 5.84 6.15
CA ASN A 91 3.38 6.56 5.87
C ASN A 91 3.25 7.46 4.64
N ALA A 92 2.65 6.95 3.55
CA ALA A 92 2.41 7.73 2.33
C ALA A 92 1.42 8.88 2.56
N ILE A 93 0.34 8.65 3.33
CA ILE A 93 -0.64 9.67 3.70
C ILE A 93 0.05 10.82 4.43
N MET A 94 0.87 10.52 5.46
CA MET A 94 1.55 11.56 6.24
C MET A 94 2.50 12.44 5.41
N GLN A 95 3.12 11.88 4.36
CA GLN A 95 3.99 12.66 3.45
C GLN A 95 3.17 13.58 2.55
N ILE A 96 2.08 13.07 1.98
CA ILE A 96 1.24 13.81 1.04
C ILE A 96 0.42 14.89 1.75
N ASP A 97 -0.09 14.63 2.95
CA ASP A 97 -0.79 15.64 3.75
C ASP A 97 0.08 16.87 3.98
N PHE A 98 1.33 16.65 4.40
CA PHE A 98 2.26 17.76 4.62
C PHE A 98 2.55 18.51 3.31
N ALA A 99 2.74 17.79 2.20
CA ALA A 99 3.00 18.41 0.91
C ALA A 99 1.81 19.26 0.43
N LEU A 100 0.58 18.77 0.61
CA LEU A 100 -0.63 19.52 0.26
C LEU A 100 -0.83 20.77 1.12
N ASP A 101 -0.56 20.68 2.41
CA ASP A 101 -0.62 21.85 3.31
C ASP A 101 0.43 22.88 2.92
N ALA A 102 1.67 22.47 2.62
CA ALA A 102 2.73 23.35 2.15
C ALA A 102 2.41 24.00 0.77
N GLU A 103 1.73 23.29 -0.14
CA GLU A 103 1.24 23.88 -1.38
C GLU A 103 0.14 24.91 -1.16
N ARG A 104 -0.76 24.70 -0.19
CA ARG A 104 -1.77 25.70 0.21
C ARG A 104 -1.15 26.97 0.76
N ASP A 105 0.00 26.84 1.43
CA ASP A 105 0.80 27.97 1.93
C ASP A 105 1.62 28.68 0.83
N GLY A 106 1.49 28.24 -0.44
CA GLY A 106 2.09 28.89 -1.61
C GLY A 106 3.44 28.32 -2.04
N MET A 107 3.89 27.19 -1.49
CA MET A 107 5.11 26.53 -1.96
C MET A 107 4.90 25.84 -3.31
N SER A 108 5.98 25.65 -4.07
CA SER A 108 5.91 24.82 -5.29
C SER A 108 5.76 23.35 -4.93
N ALA A 109 5.07 22.55 -5.79
CA ALA A 109 4.84 21.12 -5.54
C ALA A 109 6.15 20.35 -5.30
N ASP A 110 7.22 20.69 -6.05
CA ASP A 110 8.53 20.05 -5.93
C ASP A 110 9.19 20.36 -4.58
N GLU A 111 9.03 21.58 -4.08
CA GLU A 111 9.59 22.04 -2.81
C GLU A 111 8.76 21.54 -1.61
N ALA A 112 7.44 21.57 -1.74
CA ALA A 112 6.50 21.09 -0.74
C ALA A 112 6.73 19.60 -0.41
N ILE A 113 6.87 18.75 -1.43
CA ILE A 113 7.13 17.31 -1.21
C ILE A 113 8.53 17.07 -0.65
N TYR A 114 9.54 17.83 -1.05
CA TYR A 114 10.90 17.72 -0.51
C TYR A 114 10.93 18.07 0.98
N GLN A 115 10.32 19.18 1.36
CA GLN A 115 10.15 19.59 2.76
C GLN A 115 9.36 18.55 3.55
N GLY A 116 8.29 18.02 2.97
CA GLY A 116 7.49 16.95 3.55
C GLY A 116 8.31 15.70 3.85
N CYS A 117 9.17 15.29 2.92
CA CYS A 117 10.08 14.17 3.14
C CYS A 117 11.06 14.41 4.28
N LEU A 118 11.66 15.62 4.37
CA LEU A 118 12.62 15.96 5.42
C LEU A 118 11.97 16.00 6.80
N VAL A 119 10.86 16.73 6.94
CA VAL A 119 10.18 16.93 8.23
C VAL A 119 9.55 15.62 8.73
N ARG A 120 8.95 14.84 7.83
CA ARG A 120 8.26 13.59 8.17
C ARG A 120 9.16 12.37 8.24
N PHE A 121 10.43 12.46 7.84
CA PHE A 121 11.36 11.34 7.87
C PHE A 121 11.48 10.71 9.27
N ARG A 122 11.72 11.52 10.30
CA ARG A 122 11.85 11.00 11.68
C ARG A 122 10.60 10.31 12.19
N PRO A 123 9.39 10.91 12.14
CA PRO A 123 8.15 10.25 12.57
C PRO A 123 7.87 8.93 11.81
N ILE A 124 8.10 8.91 10.50
CA ILE A 124 7.90 7.72 9.68
C ILE A 124 8.88 6.61 10.09
N MET A 125 10.16 6.93 10.24
CA MET A 125 11.16 5.95 10.67
C MET A 125 10.87 5.41 12.08
N MET A 126 10.47 6.25 13.02
CA MET A 126 10.08 5.79 14.36
C MET A 126 8.92 4.81 14.32
N THR A 127 7.84 5.13 13.60
CA THR A 127 6.66 4.26 13.53
C THR A 127 6.93 2.97 12.77
N THR A 128 7.75 3.01 11.72
CA THR A 128 8.14 1.81 10.97
C THR A 128 9.03 0.89 11.79
N MET A 129 10.02 1.43 12.51
CA MET A 129 10.88 0.64 13.40
C MET A 129 10.07 0.02 14.55
N CYS A 130 9.11 0.76 15.11
CA CYS A 130 8.21 0.24 16.15
C CYS A 130 7.36 -0.93 15.62
N ALA A 131 6.80 -0.79 14.42
CA ALA A 131 6.03 -1.86 13.78
C ALA A 131 6.89 -3.08 13.43
N LEU A 132 8.11 -2.87 12.92
CA LEU A 132 9.07 -3.94 12.64
C LEU A 132 9.43 -4.72 13.90
N LEU A 133 9.85 -4.03 14.95
CA LEU A 133 10.23 -4.68 16.21
C LEU A 133 9.03 -5.41 16.85
N GLY A 134 7.82 -4.86 16.74
CA GLY A 134 6.58 -5.51 17.19
C GLY A 134 6.22 -6.78 16.38
N ALA A 135 6.58 -6.83 15.10
CA ALA A 135 6.31 -7.98 14.24
C ALA A 135 7.40 -9.08 14.32
N VAL A 136 8.63 -8.74 14.74
CA VAL A 136 9.75 -9.69 14.85
C VAL A 136 9.43 -10.93 15.70
N PRO A 137 8.83 -10.85 16.91
CA PRO A 137 8.49 -12.03 17.70
C PRO A 137 7.55 -12.99 16.95
N ILE A 138 6.60 -12.45 16.17
CA ILE A 138 5.67 -13.23 15.36
C ILE A 138 6.39 -13.86 14.17
N ALA A 139 7.31 -13.12 13.54
CA ALA A 139 8.12 -13.59 12.41
C ALA A 139 9.07 -14.74 12.80
N ILE A 140 9.59 -14.74 14.04
CA ILE A 140 10.40 -15.83 14.57
C ILE A 140 9.54 -17.06 14.93
N GLY A 141 8.22 -16.89 15.10
CA GLY A 141 7.33 -17.99 15.46
C GLY A 141 7.43 -18.39 16.94
N TYR A 142 7.77 -17.45 17.85
CA TYR A 142 7.93 -17.73 19.26
C TYR A 142 6.57 -18.00 19.95
N GLY A 143 6.53 -19.07 20.75
CA GLY A 143 5.37 -19.45 21.58
C GLY A 143 4.49 -20.54 20.97
N ALA A 144 3.50 -21.02 21.76
CA ALA A 144 2.59 -22.07 21.33
C ALA A 144 1.77 -21.63 20.10
N GLY A 145 1.80 -22.43 19.01
CA GLY A 145 1.16 -22.11 17.73
C GLY A 145 1.87 -20.99 16.95
N GLY A 146 3.12 -20.67 17.30
CA GLY A 146 3.93 -19.66 16.61
C GLY A 146 4.16 -19.98 15.14
N GLU A 147 4.41 -21.25 14.80
CA GLU A 147 4.63 -21.70 13.42
C GLU A 147 3.48 -21.34 12.47
N ALA A 148 2.23 -21.46 12.92
CA ALA A 148 1.07 -21.11 12.10
C ALA A 148 0.98 -19.61 11.81
N ARG A 149 1.46 -18.75 12.73
CA ARG A 149 1.43 -17.28 12.60
C ARG A 149 2.70 -16.69 12.00
N GLN A 150 3.76 -17.49 11.87
CA GLN A 150 5.04 -17.07 11.32
C GLN A 150 4.92 -16.42 9.94
N PRO A 151 4.14 -16.92 8.96
CA PRO A 151 3.95 -16.28 7.66
C PRO A 151 3.41 -14.86 7.76
N LEU A 152 2.51 -14.58 8.72
CA LEU A 152 1.99 -13.23 8.98
C LEU A 152 3.13 -12.29 9.39
N GLY A 153 3.97 -12.68 10.34
CA GLY A 153 5.09 -11.88 10.81
C GLY A 153 6.11 -11.61 9.69
N LEU A 154 6.44 -12.64 8.91
CA LEU A 154 7.38 -12.53 7.79
C LEU A 154 6.88 -11.59 6.69
N VAL A 155 5.59 -11.67 6.34
CA VAL A 155 4.95 -10.76 5.38
C VAL A 155 5.06 -9.31 5.85
N VAL A 156 4.76 -9.08 7.12
CA VAL A 156 4.80 -7.71 7.69
C VAL A 156 6.23 -7.18 7.75
N VAL A 157 7.17 -7.95 8.28
CA VAL A 157 8.57 -7.52 8.40
C VAL A 157 9.19 -7.28 7.03
N GLY A 158 9.09 -8.26 6.12
CA GLY A 158 9.68 -8.15 4.78
C GLY A 158 9.01 -7.10 3.93
N GLY A 159 7.68 -7.04 3.97
CA GLY A 159 6.91 -6.04 3.25
C GLY A 159 7.19 -4.62 3.74
N LEU A 160 7.32 -4.41 5.06
CA LEU A 160 7.66 -3.09 5.61
C LEU A 160 9.09 -2.66 5.25
N LEU A 161 10.08 -3.55 5.38
CA LEU A 161 11.47 -3.22 5.04
C LEU A 161 11.59 -2.80 3.58
N PHE A 162 11.06 -3.63 2.67
CA PHE A 162 11.13 -3.36 1.25
C PHE A 162 10.31 -2.13 0.86
N SER A 163 9.07 -2.04 1.36
CA SER A 163 8.20 -0.90 1.10
C SER A 163 8.78 0.40 1.62
N GLN A 164 9.40 0.42 2.80
CA GLN A 164 10.00 1.63 3.36
C GLN A 164 11.10 2.18 2.45
N LEU A 165 11.98 1.31 1.96
CA LEU A 165 13.04 1.71 1.04
C LEU A 165 12.48 2.27 -0.27
N VAL A 166 11.51 1.58 -0.86
CA VAL A 166 10.94 1.98 -2.15
C VAL A 166 10.04 3.22 -1.99
N THR A 167 9.17 3.25 -0.99
CA THR A 167 8.20 4.35 -0.81
C THR A 167 8.89 5.67 -0.52
N LEU A 168 10.01 5.66 0.19
CA LEU A 168 10.80 6.87 0.47
C LEU A 168 11.23 7.59 -0.82
N TYR A 169 11.52 6.84 -1.88
CA TYR A 169 11.91 7.40 -3.18
C TYR A 169 10.73 7.50 -4.16
N LEU A 170 9.85 6.50 -4.15
CA LEU A 170 8.75 6.40 -5.12
C LEU A 170 7.69 7.48 -4.88
N THR A 171 7.31 7.73 -3.62
CA THR A 171 6.24 8.68 -3.29
C THR A 171 6.54 10.09 -3.77
N PRO A 172 7.71 10.70 -3.50
CA PRO A 172 8.02 12.04 -4.00
C PRO A 172 8.12 12.09 -5.52
N VAL A 173 8.67 11.06 -6.17
CA VAL A 173 8.77 11.00 -7.64
C VAL A 173 7.40 10.95 -8.27
N VAL A 174 6.53 10.04 -7.82
CA VAL A 174 5.16 9.91 -8.36
C VAL A 174 4.34 11.18 -8.10
N TYR A 175 4.47 11.79 -6.91
CA TYR A 175 3.81 13.05 -6.58
C TYR A 175 4.21 14.16 -7.54
N THR A 176 5.51 14.38 -7.76
CA THR A 176 6.04 15.39 -8.67
C THR A 176 5.55 15.19 -10.11
N TYR A 177 5.55 13.94 -10.60
CA TYR A 177 5.05 13.65 -11.95
C TYR A 177 3.55 13.92 -12.08
N LEU A 178 2.74 13.51 -11.13
CA LEU A 178 1.29 13.70 -11.15
C LEU A 178 0.92 15.18 -10.94
N ALA A 179 1.62 15.92 -10.10
CA ALA A 179 1.44 17.36 -9.92
C ALA A 179 1.71 18.13 -11.22
N LYS A 180 2.76 17.78 -11.97
CA LYS A 180 3.05 18.37 -13.29
C LYS A 180 1.95 18.08 -14.32
N LEU A 181 1.37 16.89 -14.30
CA LEU A 181 0.25 16.52 -15.19
C LEU A 181 -1.02 17.31 -14.84
N THR A 182 -1.31 17.50 -13.56
CA THR A 182 -2.48 18.26 -13.08
C THR A 182 -2.36 19.74 -13.43
N LYS A 183 -1.19 20.35 -13.18
CA LYS A 183 -0.94 21.75 -13.49
C LYS A 183 -1.08 22.04 -15.00
N LYS A 184 -0.60 21.15 -15.85
CA LYS A 184 -0.75 21.25 -17.30
C LYS A 184 -2.22 21.20 -17.73
N LYS A 185 -3.06 20.41 -17.07
CA LYS A 185 -4.50 20.31 -17.36
C LYS A 185 -5.26 21.56 -16.92
N THR A 186 -4.94 22.13 -15.77
CA THR A 186 -5.56 23.36 -15.28
C THR A 186 -5.22 24.56 -16.16
N VAL A 187 -3.97 24.71 -16.59
CA VAL A 187 -3.57 25.78 -17.52
C VAL A 187 -4.27 25.64 -18.89
N ALA A 188 -4.42 24.42 -19.40
CA ALA A 188 -5.10 24.16 -20.67
C ALA A 188 -6.62 24.48 -20.58
N VAL A 189 -7.25 24.19 -19.45
CA VAL A 189 -8.67 24.52 -19.22
C VAL A 189 -8.90 26.01 -19.10
N VAL A 190 -8.05 26.73 -18.36
CA VAL A 190 -8.12 28.19 -18.20
C VAL A 190 -7.83 28.90 -19.55
N ALA A 191 -6.86 28.42 -20.31
CA ALA A 191 -6.59 28.98 -21.65
C ALA A 191 -7.78 28.79 -22.62
N LYS A 192 -8.47 27.65 -22.54
CA LYS A 192 -9.64 27.37 -23.36
C LYS A 192 -10.90 28.15 -22.95
N SER A 193 -11.01 28.52 -21.67
CA SER A 193 -12.11 29.36 -21.17
C SER A 193 -11.87 30.88 -21.40
N ALA A 194 -10.65 31.25 -21.72
CA ALA A 194 -10.27 32.64 -22.04
C ALA A 194 -10.34 32.97 -23.56
N GLU A 195 -10.72 31.99 -24.40
CA GLU A 195 -10.92 32.21 -25.83
C GLU A 195 -12.22 33.00 -26.05
N PRO A 196 -12.20 34.19 -26.67
CA PRO A 196 -13.41 34.98 -26.88
C PRO A 196 -14.36 34.24 -27.82
N LEU A 197 -15.65 34.20 -27.43
CA LEU A 197 -16.73 33.65 -28.26
C LEU A 197 -16.67 34.32 -29.65
N PRO A 198 -16.76 33.54 -30.74
CA PRO A 198 -16.80 34.08 -32.10
C PRO A 198 -18.03 35.00 -32.23
N ALA A 199 -17.79 36.21 -32.76
CA ALA A 199 -18.82 37.25 -33.01
C ALA A 199 -19.84 36.80 -34.05
#